data_946d39be0d168d228be33db4841595e8
#
_entry.id   946d39be0d168d228be33db4841595e8
#
_cell.length_a   1.000
_cell.length_b   1.000
_cell.length_c   1.000
_cell.angle_alpha   90.00
_cell.angle_beta   90.00
_cell.angle_gamma   90.00
#
_symmetry.space_group_name_H-M   'P 1'
#
loop_
_entity.id
_entity.type
_entity.pdbx_description
1 polymer ?
#
loop_
_entity_poly.entity_id
_entity_poly.type
_entity_poly.pdbx_seq_one_letter_code
_entity_poly.pdbx_strand_id
1 'polypeptide(L)'
;MNDIFTPFTNFSIIYIDDVLNFSKSIEDHWKHLDIFDKTIKHNGLVVSATKIYLFQDKIWFLGHNIYKGTLSPIDKAIQFVDKFPDEIKDKNQLQRFLSNLNYVSEYFQGLRKICTPLYKRLEKNLPPWIDKHTMMIRLIKKYVKQLPCIVIPSPNNFKIVETNASNIGYGGILK
;
A
#
# COMPACT_ATOMS: atom_id res chain seq x y z
N MET A 1 -20.86 -1.75 -7.18
CA MET A 1 -19.95 -0.87 -7.96
C MET A 1 -19.05 -1.68 -8.89
N ASN A 2 -18.41 -2.75 -8.43
CA ASN A 2 -17.54 -3.58 -9.28
C ASN A 2 -18.21 -4.05 -10.56
N ASP A 3 -19.41 -4.62 -10.51
CA ASP A 3 -20.11 -5.15 -11.69
C ASP A 3 -20.38 -4.09 -12.77
N ILE A 4 -20.66 -2.85 -12.34
CA ILE A 4 -20.94 -1.72 -13.26
C ILE A 4 -19.69 -1.35 -14.06
N PHE A 5 -18.50 -1.44 -13.46
CA PHE A 5 -17.25 -1.00 -14.06
C PHE A 5 -16.36 -2.13 -14.56
N THR A 6 -16.75 -3.40 -14.36
CA THR A 6 -16.03 -4.56 -14.92
C THR A 6 -15.71 -4.42 -16.40
N PRO A 7 -16.60 -3.85 -17.28
CA PRO A 7 -16.29 -3.66 -18.70
C PRO A 7 -15.15 -2.66 -18.96
N PHE A 8 -14.77 -1.85 -17.98
CA PHE A 8 -13.84 -0.72 -18.13
C PHE A 8 -12.51 -0.93 -17.41
N THR A 9 -12.17 -2.17 -17.06
CA THR A 9 -10.92 -2.50 -16.33
C THR A 9 -9.64 -2.14 -17.07
N ASN A 10 -9.73 -1.87 -18.36
CA ASN A 10 -8.62 -1.39 -19.20
C ASN A 10 -8.19 0.07 -18.89
N PHE A 11 -9.06 0.87 -18.24
CA PHE A 11 -8.75 2.24 -17.86
C PHE A 11 -9.31 2.65 -16.47
N SER A 12 -10.00 1.76 -15.77
CA SER A 12 -10.62 2.04 -14.48
C SER A 12 -10.34 0.93 -13.48
N ILE A 13 -9.86 1.30 -12.30
CA ILE A 13 -9.68 0.41 -11.15
C ILE A 13 -10.62 0.88 -10.06
N ILE A 14 -11.37 -0.08 -9.48
CA ILE A 14 -12.30 0.19 -8.39
C ILE A 14 -11.91 -0.63 -7.19
N TYR A 15 -11.85 0.06 -6.07
CA TYR A 15 -11.62 -0.57 -4.78
C TYR A 15 -12.59 0.00 -3.74
N ILE A 16 -13.59 -0.78 -3.37
CA ILE A 16 -14.68 -0.38 -2.45
C ILE A 16 -15.39 0.88 -2.98
N ASP A 17 -15.06 2.07 -2.46
CA ASP A 17 -15.64 3.35 -2.81
C ASP A 17 -14.68 4.24 -3.64
N ASP A 18 -13.42 3.84 -3.74
CA ASP A 18 -12.40 4.58 -4.47
C ASP A 18 -12.35 4.13 -5.94
N VAL A 19 -12.30 5.09 -6.85
CA VAL A 19 -12.18 4.85 -8.29
C VAL A 19 -10.96 5.57 -8.83
N LEU A 20 -10.11 4.85 -9.55
CA LEU A 20 -8.97 5.37 -10.26
C LEU A 20 -9.15 5.17 -11.76
N ASN A 21 -9.30 6.26 -12.50
CA ASN A 21 -9.26 6.25 -13.97
C ASN A 21 -7.87 6.67 -14.44
N PHE A 22 -7.30 5.91 -15.38
CA PHE A 22 -5.97 6.15 -15.92
C PHE A 22 -5.96 6.08 -17.45
N SER A 23 -5.01 6.76 -18.08
CA SER A 23 -4.91 6.84 -19.53
C SER A 23 -3.48 7.09 -19.95
N LYS A 24 -3.16 6.78 -21.21
CA LYS A 24 -1.82 7.01 -21.77
C LYS A 24 -1.63 8.40 -22.35
N SER A 25 -2.73 9.07 -22.73
CA SER A 25 -2.74 10.43 -23.28
C SER A 25 -3.85 11.26 -22.64
N ILE A 26 -3.77 12.57 -22.76
CA ILE A 26 -4.82 13.51 -22.30
C ILE A 26 -6.09 13.31 -23.11
N GLU A 27 -5.97 13.09 -24.43
CA GLU A 27 -7.09 12.85 -25.33
C GLU A 27 -7.87 11.59 -24.95
N ASP A 28 -7.16 10.50 -24.63
CA ASP A 28 -7.80 9.27 -24.18
C ASP A 28 -8.39 9.46 -22.77
N HIS A 29 -7.74 10.28 -21.94
CA HIS A 29 -8.27 10.55 -20.60
C HIS A 29 -9.62 11.26 -20.65
N TRP A 30 -9.81 12.21 -21.56
CA TRP A 30 -11.10 12.85 -21.78
C TRP A 30 -12.18 11.86 -22.20
N LYS A 31 -11.87 10.93 -23.13
CA LYS A 31 -12.80 9.88 -23.55
C LYS A 31 -13.18 8.95 -22.38
N HIS A 32 -12.19 8.54 -21.58
CA HIS A 32 -12.42 7.69 -20.41
C HIS A 32 -13.26 8.38 -19.35
N LEU A 33 -13.04 9.68 -19.10
CA LEU A 33 -13.87 10.46 -18.19
C LEU A 33 -15.31 10.62 -18.67
N ASP A 34 -15.52 10.81 -19.98
CA ASP A 34 -16.87 10.88 -20.56
C ASP A 34 -17.62 9.54 -20.41
N ILE A 35 -16.94 8.41 -20.65
CA ILE A 35 -17.49 7.07 -20.40
C ILE A 35 -17.83 6.88 -18.93
N PHE A 36 -16.92 7.28 -18.05
CA PHE A 36 -17.11 7.18 -16.60
C PHE A 36 -18.32 8.02 -16.15
N ASP A 37 -18.44 9.27 -16.58
CA ASP A 37 -19.55 10.15 -16.24
C ASP A 37 -20.90 9.60 -16.73
N LYS A 38 -20.96 9.12 -17.98
CA LYS A 38 -22.16 8.46 -18.53
C LYS A 38 -22.55 7.22 -17.73
N THR A 39 -21.56 6.41 -17.34
CA THR A 39 -21.78 5.20 -16.54
C THR A 39 -22.33 5.53 -15.16
N ILE A 40 -21.78 6.53 -14.49
CA ILE A 40 -22.26 7.03 -13.19
C ILE A 40 -23.72 7.49 -13.30
N LYS A 41 -24.02 8.34 -14.25
CA LYS A 41 -25.36 8.91 -14.45
C LYS A 41 -26.38 7.83 -14.77
N HIS A 42 -26.02 6.89 -15.65
CA HIS A 42 -26.91 5.79 -16.04
C HIS A 42 -27.27 4.88 -14.87
N ASN A 43 -26.35 4.67 -13.95
CA ASN A 43 -26.55 3.80 -12.79
C ASN A 43 -26.98 4.56 -11.51
N GLY A 44 -27.27 5.85 -11.60
CA GLY A 44 -27.70 6.65 -10.44
C GLY A 44 -26.67 6.79 -9.33
N LEU A 45 -25.37 6.65 -9.65
CA LEU A 45 -24.30 6.80 -8.68
C LEU A 45 -23.98 8.28 -8.43
N VAL A 46 -23.69 8.61 -7.19
CA VAL A 46 -23.34 9.98 -6.78
C VAL A 46 -21.87 10.03 -6.42
N VAL A 47 -21.15 10.97 -7.00
CA VAL A 47 -19.75 11.28 -6.70
C VAL A 47 -19.63 12.61 -5.97
N SER A 48 -18.77 12.64 -4.95
CA SER A 48 -18.50 13.87 -4.22
C SER A 48 -17.53 14.76 -4.99
N ALA A 49 -17.99 15.91 -5.44
CA ALA A 49 -17.17 16.88 -6.19
C ALA A 49 -15.91 17.31 -5.41
N THR A 50 -15.96 17.33 -4.07
CA THR A 50 -14.81 17.70 -3.22
C THR A 50 -13.74 16.62 -3.12
N LYS A 51 -14.03 15.39 -3.58
CA LYS A 51 -13.12 14.24 -3.56
C LYS A 51 -12.64 13.84 -4.95
N ILE A 52 -12.93 14.63 -5.96
CA ILE A 52 -12.49 14.37 -7.33
C ILE A 52 -11.17 15.10 -7.56
N TYR A 53 -10.17 14.35 -8.02
CA TYR A 53 -8.86 14.86 -8.43
C TYR A 53 -8.65 14.49 -9.90
N LEU A 54 -8.66 15.48 -10.78
CA LEU A 54 -8.53 15.28 -12.22
C LEU A 54 -7.14 15.68 -12.72
N PHE A 55 -6.67 15.02 -13.79
CA PHE A 55 -5.42 15.35 -14.49
C PHE A 55 -4.19 15.41 -13.61
N GLN A 56 -4.08 14.46 -12.66
CA GLN A 56 -2.95 14.38 -11.76
C GLN A 56 -1.90 13.41 -12.31
N ASP A 57 -0.64 13.86 -12.40
CA ASP A 57 0.51 13.01 -12.74
C ASP A 57 0.94 12.13 -11.57
N LYS A 58 0.76 12.62 -10.36
CA LYS A 58 1.04 11.93 -9.11
C LYS A 58 -0.23 11.84 -8.28
N ILE A 59 -0.60 10.62 -7.93
CA ILE A 59 -1.82 10.35 -7.17
C ILE A 59 -1.51 9.54 -5.92
N TRP A 60 -2.35 9.75 -4.91
CA TRP A 60 -2.43 8.87 -3.76
C TRP A 60 -3.60 7.88 -3.95
N PHE A 61 -3.30 6.59 -3.92
CA PHE A 61 -4.30 5.55 -4.07
C PHE A 61 -3.93 4.32 -3.24
N LEU A 62 -4.87 3.81 -2.45
CA LEU A 62 -4.73 2.63 -1.59
C LEU A 62 -3.48 2.64 -0.68
N GLY A 63 -3.12 3.81 -0.15
CA GLY A 63 -1.96 3.93 0.76
C GLY A 63 -0.60 4.09 0.06
N HIS A 64 -0.58 4.23 -1.26
CA HIS A 64 0.61 4.40 -2.08
C HIS A 64 0.57 5.71 -2.87
N ASN A 65 1.73 6.31 -3.08
CA ASN A 65 1.90 7.32 -4.11
C ASN A 65 2.22 6.62 -5.44
N ILE A 66 1.45 6.90 -6.46
CA ILE A 66 1.66 6.40 -7.83
C ILE A 66 2.18 7.55 -8.69
N TYR A 67 3.32 7.35 -9.34
CA TYR A 67 3.92 8.32 -10.24
C TYR A 67 4.72 7.61 -11.33
N LYS A 68 4.41 7.89 -12.60
CA LYS A 68 5.13 7.37 -13.79
C LYS A 68 5.42 5.87 -13.71
N GLY A 69 4.42 5.06 -13.38
CA GLY A 69 4.57 3.61 -13.32
C GLY A 69 5.35 3.09 -12.12
N THR A 70 5.55 3.92 -11.10
CA THR A 70 6.18 3.51 -9.85
C THR A 70 5.23 3.72 -8.66
N LEU A 71 5.37 2.84 -7.67
CA LEU A 71 4.73 2.95 -6.36
C LEU A 71 5.77 3.38 -5.34
N SER A 72 5.42 4.33 -4.49
CA SER A 72 6.22 4.71 -3.34
C SER A 72 5.36 4.83 -2.08
N PRO A 73 5.92 4.58 -0.90
CA PRO A 73 5.17 4.76 0.34
C PRO A 73 4.80 6.23 0.52
N ILE A 74 3.72 6.48 1.25
CA ILE A 74 3.32 7.84 1.59
C ILE A 74 4.26 8.42 2.66
N ASP A 75 4.63 9.69 2.53
CA ASP A 75 5.52 10.39 3.46
C ASP A 75 5.01 10.32 4.90
N LYS A 76 3.69 10.33 5.09
CA LYS A 76 3.06 10.20 6.41
C LYS A 76 3.41 8.89 7.10
N ALA A 77 3.51 7.77 6.38
CA ALA A 77 3.91 6.48 6.95
C ALA A 77 5.37 6.49 7.40
N ILE A 78 6.26 7.09 6.59
CA ILE A 78 7.68 7.26 6.93
C ILE A 78 7.85 8.14 8.17
N GLN A 79 7.21 9.31 8.18
CA GLN A 79 7.25 10.25 9.31
C GLN A 79 6.69 9.64 10.59
N PHE A 80 5.67 8.80 10.48
CA PHE A 80 5.07 8.15 11.64
C PHE A 80 6.05 7.19 12.29
N VAL A 81 6.76 6.38 11.53
CA VAL A 81 7.80 5.46 12.05
C VAL A 81 8.93 6.24 12.74
N ASP A 82 9.31 7.38 12.18
CA ASP A 82 10.40 8.22 12.73
C ASP A 82 10.04 8.87 14.09
N LYS A 83 8.74 9.13 14.33
CA LYS A 83 8.25 9.76 15.58
C LYS A 83 8.34 8.85 16.81
N PHE A 84 8.46 7.55 16.66
CA PHE A 84 8.62 6.65 17.81
C PHE A 84 9.98 6.86 18.48
N PRO A 85 10.08 6.69 19.82
CA PRO A 85 11.37 6.68 20.50
C PRO A 85 12.21 5.49 20.01
N ASP A 86 13.53 5.58 20.20
CA ASP A 86 14.42 4.48 19.87
C ASP A 86 14.31 3.32 20.87
N GLU A 87 13.90 3.63 22.08
CA GLU A 87 13.64 2.67 23.14
C GLU A 87 12.14 2.60 23.40
N ILE A 88 11.50 1.48 23.02
CA ILE A 88 10.05 1.26 23.12
C ILE A 88 9.79 0.16 24.16
N LYS A 89 9.79 0.52 25.45
CA LYS A 89 9.56 -0.44 26.55
C LYS A 89 8.10 -0.84 26.67
N ASP A 90 7.19 0.08 26.40
CA ASP A 90 5.75 -0.16 26.47
C ASP A 90 5.25 -1.08 25.35
N LYS A 91 4.49 -2.11 25.75
CA LYS A 91 3.98 -3.14 24.83
C LYS A 91 3.03 -2.58 23.78
N ASN A 92 2.12 -1.68 24.17
CA ASN A 92 1.15 -1.10 23.27
C ASN A 92 1.83 -0.16 22.27
N GLN A 93 2.82 0.60 22.73
CA GLN A 93 3.63 1.46 21.87
C GLN A 93 4.43 0.63 20.85
N LEU A 94 5.02 -0.48 21.28
CA LEU A 94 5.73 -1.41 20.40
C LEU A 94 4.79 -2.04 19.37
N GLN A 95 3.60 -2.45 19.79
CA GLN A 95 2.59 -2.98 18.89
C GLN A 95 2.19 -1.95 17.82
N ARG A 96 1.96 -0.70 18.21
CA ARG A 96 1.68 0.41 17.28
C ARG A 96 2.82 0.64 16.30
N PHE A 97 4.06 0.63 16.78
CA PHE A 97 5.25 0.75 15.93
C PHE A 97 5.28 -0.35 14.88
N LEU A 98 5.19 -1.63 15.30
CA LEU A 98 5.20 -2.79 14.40
C LEU A 98 4.03 -2.80 13.43
N SER A 99 2.83 -2.40 13.87
CA SER A 99 1.65 -2.30 12.99
C SER A 99 1.84 -1.24 11.90
N ASN A 100 2.49 -0.12 12.23
CA ASN A 100 2.77 0.91 11.23
C ASN A 100 3.83 0.48 10.20
N LEU A 101 4.72 -0.44 10.54
CA LEU A 101 5.67 -0.99 9.59
C LEU A 101 4.99 -1.80 8.47
N ASN A 102 3.76 -2.27 8.67
CA ASN A 102 3.02 -2.97 7.62
C ASN A 102 2.78 -2.07 6.39
N TYR A 103 2.59 -0.75 6.58
CA TYR A 103 2.41 0.19 5.47
C TYR A 103 3.66 0.38 4.60
N VAL A 104 4.82 -0.01 5.09
CA VAL A 104 6.08 0.09 4.37
C VAL A 104 6.70 -1.28 4.09
N SER A 105 6.07 -2.36 4.54
CA SER A 105 6.62 -3.72 4.46
C SER A 105 6.85 -4.20 3.03
N GLU A 106 6.02 -3.78 2.08
CA GLU A 106 6.15 -4.13 0.66
C GLU A 106 7.40 -3.51 0.02
N TYR A 107 7.83 -2.37 0.53
CA TYR A 107 9.01 -1.65 0.07
C TYR A 107 10.30 -2.08 0.75
N PHE A 108 10.20 -2.88 1.83
CA PHE A 108 11.34 -3.27 2.64
C PHE A 108 11.50 -4.79 2.69
N GLN A 109 12.25 -5.32 1.73
CA GLN A 109 12.52 -6.75 1.67
C GLN A 109 13.22 -7.26 2.93
N GLY A 110 12.66 -8.30 3.56
CA GLY A 110 13.22 -8.89 4.79
C GLY A 110 12.90 -8.16 6.10
N LEU A 111 12.09 -7.08 6.08
CA LEU A 111 11.69 -6.34 7.28
C LEU A 111 11.18 -7.25 8.40
N ARG A 112 10.36 -8.25 8.07
CA ARG A 112 9.78 -9.19 9.06
C ARG A 112 10.85 -9.97 9.79
N LYS A 113 11.92 -10.40 9.11
CA LYS A 113 13.05 -11.10 9.73
C LYS A 113 13.79 -10.20 10.73
N ILE A 114 14.01 -8.94 10.36
CA ILE A 114 14.63 -7.95 11.22
C ILE A 114 13.77 -7.69 12.46
N CYS A 115 12.44 -7.61 12.30
CA CYS A 115 11.51 -7.35 13.39
C CYS A 115 11.23 -8.57 14.30
N THR A 116 11.68 -9.77 13.96
CA THR A 116 11.39 -11.00 14.74
C THR A 116 11.67 -10.85 16.25
N PRO A 117 12.82 -10.30 16.72
CA PRO A 117 13.06 -10.12 18.15
C PRO A 117 12.11 -9.10 18.81
N LEU A 118 11.63 -8.10 18.05
CA LEU A 118 10.65 -7.13 18.53
C LEU A 118 9.27 -7.77 18.68
N TYR A 119 8.87 -8.66 17.75
CA TYR A 119 7.62 -9.42 17.87
C TYR A 119 7.62 -10.34 19.10
N LYS A 120 8.74 -10.98 19.42
CA LYS A 120 8.87 -11.78 20.66
C LYS A 120 8.57 -11.00 21.93
N ARG A 121 8.80 -9.69 21.92
CA ARG A 121 8.43 -8.82 23.05
C ARG A 121 6.92 -8.56 23.20
N LEU A 122 6.11 -8.98 22.23
CA LEU A 122 4.65 -8.94 22.34
C LEU A 122 4.05 -10.20 22.98
N GLU A 123 4.85 -11.24 23.20
CA GLU A 123 4.43 -12.48 23.84
C GLU A 123 4.10 -12.29 25.33
N LYS A 124 3.49 -13.30 25.97
CA LYS A 124 3.06 -13.23 27.37
C LYS A 124 4.23 -13.00 28.32
N ASN A 125 5.34 -13.71 28.12
CA ASN A 125 6.56 -13.58 28.92
C ASN A 125 7.48 -12.56 28.27
N LEU A 126 7.25 -11.29 28.56
CA LEU A 126 7.97 -10.17 27.99
C LEU A 126 9.47 -10.21 28.38
N PRO A 127 10.40 -10.52 27.46
CA PRO A 127 11.81 -10.44 27.77
C PRO A 127 12.21 -8.98 28.04
N PRO A 128 13.25 -8.71 28.86
CA PRO A 128 13.68 -7.34 29.13
C PRO A 128 14.11 -6.63 27.85
N TRP A 129 13.97 -5.30 27.84
CA TRP A 129 14.53 -4.49 26.75
C TRP A 129 16.06 -4.50 26.88
N ILE A 130 16.74 -4.75 25.78
CA ILE A 130 18.19 -4.74 25.68
C ILE A 130 18.62 -3.81 24.54
N ASP A 131 19.88 -3.37 24.54
CA ASP A 131 20.44 -2.46 23.53
C ASP A 131 20.25 -2.96 22.10
N LYS A 132 20.26 -4.26 21.91
CA LYS A 132 19.98 -4.87 20.60
C LYS A 132 18.62 -4.45 20.03
N HIS A 133 17.58 -4.32 20.86
CA HIS A 133 16.26 -3.86 20.41
C HIS A 133 16.31 -2.39 19.99
N THR A 134 17.01 -1.55 20.74
CA THR A 134 17.24 -0.13 20.40
C THR A 134 17.98 0.00 19.08
N MET A 135 19.04 -0.77 18.87
CA MET A 135 19.79 -0.78 17.60
C MET A 135 18.90 -1.21 16.43
N MET A 136 18.02 -2.17 16.62
CA MET A 136 17.07 -2.60 15.60
C MET A 136 16.08 -1.50 15.24
N ILE A 137 15.51 -0.79 16.21
CA ILE A 137 14.62 0.35 15.94
C ILE A 137 15.35 1.42 15.12
N ARG A 138 16.57 1.79 15.51
CA ARG A 138 17.39 2.75 14.76
C ARG A 138 17.67 2.30 13.33
N LEU A 139 18.01 1.03 13.15
CA LEU A 139 18.25 0.44 11.83
C LEU A 139 16.99 0.49 10.97
N ILE A 140 15.85 0.08 11.51
CA ILE A 140 14.55 0.13 10.80
C ILE A 140 14.24 1.56 10.38
N LYS A 141 14.35 2.54 11.28
CA LYS A 141 14.12 3.97 10.96
C LYS A 141 15.04 4.47 9.83
N LYS A 142 16.31 4.08 9.86
CA LYS A 142 17.26 4.43 8.80
C LYS A 142 16.81 3.87 7.44
N TYR A 143 16.43 2.60 7.39
CA TYR A 143 15.98 1.96 6.15
C TYR A 143 14.65 2.54 5.64
N VAL A 144 13.70 2.82 6.53
CA VAL A 144 12.40 3.39 6.17
C VAL A 144 12.54 4.76 5.49
N LYS A 145 13.58 5.52 5.82
CA LYS A 145 13.88 6.81 5.15
C LYS A 145 14.45 6.65 3.73
N GLN A 146 14.91 5.47 3.37
CA GLN A 146 15.59 5.17 2.10
C GLN A 146 14.89 4.07 1.30
N LEU A 147 13.56 3.94 1.48
CA LEU A 147 12.79 2.90 0.81
C LEU A 147 12.83 3.09 -0.72
N PRO A 148 13.04 2.01 -1.48
CA PRO A 148 12.98 2.06 -2.93
C PRO A 148 11.55 2.26 -3.41
N CYS A 149 11.39 2.75 -4.63
CA CYS A 149 10.11 2.67 -5.34
C CYS A 149 9.95 1.25 -5.92
N ILE A 150 8.72 0.75 -5.92
CA ILE A 150 8.34 -0.48 -6.62
C ILE A 150 7.88 -0.09 -8.01
N VAL A 151 8.45 -0.73 -9.04
CA VAL A 151 8.00 -0.53 -10.42
C VAL A 151 6.74 -1.37 -10.66
N ILE A 152 5.71 -0.75 -11.21
CA ILE A 152 4.50 -1.46 -11.64
C ILE A 152 4.88 -2.32 -12.85
N PRO A 153 4.71 -3.66 -12.79
CA PRO A 153 5.13 -4.55 -13.87
C PRO A 153 4.33 -4.26 -15.15
N SER A 154 5.02 -4.25 -16.29
CA SER A 154 4.36 -4.20 -17.60
C SER A 154 3.48 -5.44 -17.81
N PRO A 155 2.38 -5.33 -18.58
CA PRO A 155 1.57 -6.49 -18.98
C PRO A 155 2.39 -7.63 -19.63
N ASN A 156 3.49 -7.28 -20.30
CA ASN A 156 4.37 -8.22 -21.00
C ASN A 156 5.46 -8.86 -20.10
N ASN A 157 5.56 -8.44 -18.82
CA ASN A 157 6.52 -9.03 -17.91
C ASN A 157 6.12 -10.48 -17.57
N PHE A 158 7.12 -11.32 -17.34
CA PHE A 158 6.90 -12.65 -16.80
C PHE A 158 6.27 -12.53 -15.41
N LYS A 159 5.23 -13.31 -15.17
CA LYS A 159 4.46 -13.29 -13.93
C LYS A 159 4.57 -14.63 -13.22
N ILE A 160 4.84 -14.60 -11.94
CA ILE A 160 4.90 -15.79 -11.09
C ILE A 160 3.67 -15.80 -10.20
N VAL A 161 2.91 -16.89 -10.22
CA VAL A 161 1.80 -17.10 -9.29
C VAL A 161 2.27 -18.11 -8.25
N GLU A 162 2.39 -17.65 -7.01
CA GLU A 162 2.59 -18.54 -5.87
C GLU A 162 1.24 -18.90 -5.26
N THR A 163 0.97 -20.18 -5.12
CA THR A 163 -0.28 -20.67 -4.53
C THR A 163 -0.02 -21.41 -3.23
N ASN A 164 -0.95 -21.30 -2.29
CA ASN A 164 -0.97 -22.08 -1.06
C ASN A 164 -2.41 -22.54 -0.78
N ALA A 165 -2.58 -23.75 -0.28
CA ALA A 165 -3.90 -24.31 0.01
C ALA A 165 -3.90 -25.00 1.36
N SER A 166 -5.07 -25.02 2.00
CA SER A 166 -5.38 -25.78 3.21
C SER A 166 -6.69 -26.55 2.99
N ASN A 167 -7.09 -27.35 3.96
CA ASN A 167 -8.36 -28.08 3.88
C ASN A 167 -9.61 -27.19 3.81
N ILE A 168 -9.49 -25.91 4.14
CA ILE A 168 -10.62 -24.97 4.25
C ILE A 168 -10.52 -23.78 3.28
N GLY A 169 -9.44 -23.66 2.51
CA GLY A 169 -9.29 -22.55 1.58
C GLY A 169 -7.97 -22.59 0.81
N TYR A 170 -7.92 -21.74 -0.21
CA TYR A 170 -6.72 -21.54 -1.01
C TYR A 170 -6.47 -20.02 -1.20
N GLY A 171 -5.21 -19.67 -1.45
CA GLY A 171 -4.80 -18.31 -1.75
C GLY A 171 -3.71 -18.31 -2.82
N GLY A 172 -3.60 -17.21 -3.53
CA GLY A 172 -2.56 -16.99 -4.53
C GLY A 172 -2.00 -15.58 -4.45
N ILE A 173 -0.71 -15.45 -4.73
CA ILE A 173 0.01 -14.18 -4.84
C ILE A 173 0.61 -14.09 -6.23
N LEU A 174 0.31 -13.01 -6.94
CA LEU A 174 0.94 -12.68 -8.21
C LEU A 174 2.18 -11.83 -7.95
N LYS A 175 3.32 -12.24 -8.53
CA LYS A 175 4.62 -11.55 -8.46
C LYS A 175 5.13 -11.18 -9.84
#